data_61adf9066de5b08dca8928c022a3663c
#
_entry.id   61adf9066de5b08dca8928c022a3663c
#
_cell.length_a   1.000
_cell.length_b   1.000
_cell.length_c   1.000
_cell.angle_alpha   90.00
_cell.angle_beta   90.00
_cell.angle_gamma   90.00
#
_symmetry.space_group_name_H-M   'P 1'
#
loop_
_entity.id
_entity.type
_entity.pdbx_description
1 polymer ?
#
loop_
_entity_poly.entity_id
_entity_poly.type
_entity_poly.pdbx_seq_one_letter_code
_entity_poly.pdbx_strand_id
1 'polypeptide(L)'
;MKKLIFLLSAVLFMAMTACENPSKSRVLTEEGSDQLLRYSQFVEAEETLTEAIKYDKGNFEAYYYRGCARINARKYNEAISDLEKAVELKPDYADAYFNLGKTYYLMHDEDKACEYYKLAAQYGRPNLEDYLKRCN
;
A
#
# COMPACT_ATOMS: atom_id res chain seq x y z
N MET A 1 -14.93 -42.95 1.54
CA MET A 1 -13.90 -42.13 2.20
C MET A 1 -13.33 -40.99 1.32
N LYS A 2 -12.94 -41.25 0.07
CA LYS A 2 -12.40 -40.18 -0.82
C LYS A 2 -13.37 -39.02 -1.11
N LYS A 3 -14.67 -39.28 -1.28
CA LYS A 3 -15.71 -38.25 -1.51
C LYS A 3 -15.95 -37.34 -0.29
N LEU A 4 -15.75 -37.84 0.93
CA LEU A 4 -15.92 -37.08 2.16
C LEU A 4 -14.75 -36.07 2.36
N ILE A 5 -13.53 -36.47 1.98
CA ILE A 5 -12.35 -35.60 2.04
C ILE A 5 -12.47 -34.43 1.05
N PHE A 6 -12.99 -34.67 -0.16
CA PHE A 6 -13.23 -33.60 -1.15
C PHE A 6 -14.29 -32.61 -0.69
N LEU A 7 -15.36 -33.07 -0.04
CA LEU A 7 -16.41 -32.18 0.50
C LEU A 7 -15.88 -31.34 1.67
N LEU A 8 -15.06 -31.92 2.56
CA LEU A 8 -14.45 -31.18 3.66
C LEU A 8 -13.44 -30.12 3.15
N SER A 9 -12.65 -30.43 2.11
CA SER A 9 -11.72 -29.48 1.52
C SER A 9 -12.45 -28.33 0.80
N ALA A 10 -13.56 -28.61 0.12
CA ALA A 10 -14.38 -27.58 -0.53
C ALA A 10 -15.08 -26.67 0.48
N VAL A 11 -15.57 -27.21 1.60
CA VAL A 11 -16.17 -26.40 2.67
C VAL A 11 -15.12 -25.55 3.39
N LEU A 12 -13.93 -26.08 3.60
CA LEU A 12 -12.82 -25.34 4.20
C LEU A 12 -12.34 -24.20 3.26
N PHE A 13 -12.28 -24.45 1.95
CA PHE A 13 -11.93 -23.45 0.96
C PHE A 13 -13.01 -22.35 0.86
N MET A 14 -14.29 -22.70 0.89
CA MET A 14 -15.41 -21.74 0.93
C MET A 14 -15.42 -20.91 2.24
N ALA A 15 -15.02 -21.49 3.37
CA ALA A 15 -14.94 -20.76 4.64
C ALA A 15 -13.77 -19.73 4.65
N MET A 16 -12.71 -19.99 3.92
CA MET A 16 -11.59 -19.03 3.79
C MET A 16 -11.95 -17.84 2.88
N THR A 17 -12.82 -18.01 1.89
CA THR A 17 -13.29 -16.92 1.01
C THR A 17 -14.44 -16.11 1.61
N ALA A 18 -15.12 -16.61 2.65
CA ALA A 18 -16.26 -15.95 3.29
C ALA A 18 -15.91 -14.67 4.06
N CYS A 19 -14.63 -14.39 4.29
CA CYS A 19 -14.16 -13.15 4.97
C CYS A 19 -13.75 -12.04 3.99
N GLU A 20 -13.59 -12.33 2.71
CA GLU A 20 -13.26 -11.30 1.72
C GLU A 20 -14.51 -10.50 1.34
N ASN A 21 -14.44 -9.19 1.52
CA ASN A 21 -15.49 -8.26 1.14
C ASN A 21 -14.86 -7.03 0.46
N PRO A 22 -14.56 -7.12 -0.85
CA PRO A 22 -13.93 -6.03 -1.59
C PRO A 22 -14.72 -4.72 -1.56
N SER A 23 -16.05 -4.79 -1.52
CA SER A 23 -16.90 -3.60 -1.43
C SER A 23 -16.69 -2.87 -0.11
N LYS A 24 -16.64 -3.60 1.01
CA LYS A 24 -16.36 -3.03 2.33
C LYS A 24 -14.92 -2.51 2.41
N SER A 25 -13.95 -3.25 1.85
CA SER A 25 -12.56 -2.80 1.76
C SER A 25 -12.46 -1.45 1.04
N ARG A 26 -13.15 -1.27 -0.08
CA ARG A 26 -13.14 -0.01 -0.83
C ARG A 26 -13.71 1.15 -0.02
N VAL A 27 -14.85 0.97 0.63
CA VAL A 27 -15.44 2.01 1.50
C VAL A 27 -14.48 2.43 2.61
N LEU A 28 -13.87 1.48 3.29
CA LEU A 28 -12.87 1.76 4.33
C LEU A 28 -11.61 2.42 3.76
N THR A 29 -11.23 2.10 2.52
CA THR A 29 -10.09 2.76 1.86
C THR A 29 -10.40 4.23 1.56
N GLU A 30 -11.58 4.54 1.07
CA GLU A 30 -12.05 5.91 0.88
C GLU A 30 -12.08 6.68 2.20
N GLU A 31 -12.63 6.10 3.26
CA GLU A 31 -12.64 6.70 4.60
C GLU A 31 -11.23 6.95 5.13
N GLY A 32 -10.35 5.96 5.08
CA GLY A 32 -8.97 6.09 5.56
C GLY A 32 -8.15 7.09 4.74
N SER A 33 -8.38 7.19 3.44
CA SER A 33 -7.74 8.22 2.60
C SER A 33 -8.24 9.62 2.93
N ASP A 34 -9.52 9.80 3.22
CA ASP A 34 -10.07 11.09 3.67
C ASP A 34 -9.53 11.49 5.05
N GLN A 35 -9.44 10.56 6.00
CA GLN A 35 -8.82 10.78 7.31
C GLN A 35 -7.37 11.28 7.15
N LEU A 36 -6.61 10.66 6.24
CA LEU A 36 -5.22 11.04 5.96
C LEU A 36 -5.11 12.41 5.26
N LEU A 37 -5.84 12.60 4.15
CA LEU A 37 -5.62 13.70 3.23
C LEU A 37 -6.34 14.99 3.62
N ARG A 38 -7.51 14.89 4.24
CA ARG A 38 -8.34 16.04 4.61
C ARG A 38 -8.19 16.42 6.07
N TYR A 39 -8.02 15.45 6.94
CA TYR A 39 -8.06 15.66 8.39
C TYR A 39 -6.73 15.48 9.08
N SER A 40 -5.69 14.98 8.39
CA SER A 40 -4.37 14.67 8.95
C SER A 40 -4.44 13.72 10.17
N GLN A 41 -5.43 12.84 10.18
CA GLN A 41 -5.68 11.84 11.22
C GLN A 41 -4.88 10.56 10.89
N PHE A 42 -3.58 10.60 11.11
CA PHE A 42 -2.67 9.53 10.67
C PHE A 42 -2.86 8.21 11.39
N VAL A 43 -3.20 8.24 12.68
CA VAL A 43 -3.42 7.04 13.50
C VAL A 43 -4.74 6.38 13.12
N GLU A 44 -5.81 7.17 13.05
CA GLU A 44 -7.14 6.69 12.66
C GLU A 44 -7.13 6.15 11.23
N ALA A 45 -6.43 6.83 10.30
CA ALA A 45 -6.24 6.34 8.95
C ALA A 45 -5.51 4.99 8.90
N GLU A 46 -4.45 4.81 9.69
CA GLU A 46 -3.74 3.53 9.78
C GLU A 46 -4.66 2.40 10.27
N GLU A 47 -5.50 2.65 11.26
CA GLU A 47 -6.45 1.67 11.81
C GLU A 47 -7.53 1.31 10.77
N THR A 48 -8.17 2.32 10.16
CA THR A 48 -9.21 2.14 9.15
C THR A 48 -8.69 1.37 7.92
N LEU A 49 -7.49 1.73 7.44
CA LEU A 49 -6.86 1.06 6.30
C LEU A 49 -6.37 -0.36 6.64
N THR A 50 -6.00 -0.60 7.88
CA THR A 50 -5.70 -1.96 8.35
C THR A 50 -6.95 -2.84 8.34
N GLU A 51 -8.10 -2.27 8.70
CA GLU A 51 -9.37 -2.99 8.57
C GLU A 51 -9.75 -3.23 7.09
N ALA A 52 -9.53 -2.24 6.21
CA ALA A 52 -9.74 -2.40 4.77
C ALA A 52 -8.96 -3.61 4.22
N ILE A 53 -7.69 -3.73 4.57
CA ILE A 53 -6.82 -4.83 4.14
C ILE A 53 -7.30 -6.20 4.67
N LYS A 54 -7.94 -6.26 5.84
CA LYS A 54 -8.53 -7.52 6.34
C LYS A 54 -9.68 -8.01 5.45
N TYR A 55 -10.44 -7.08 4.85
CA TYR A 55 -11.54 -7.42 3.94
C TYR A 55 -11.09 -7.69 2.51
N ASP A 56 -9.96 -7.13 2.08
CA ASP A 56 -9.37 -7.41 0.77
C ASP A 56 -7.85 -7.24 0.82
N LYS A 57 -7.14 -8.36 0.85
CA LYS A 57 -5.67 -8.40 0.84
C LYS A 57 -5.05 -8.03 -0.52
N GLY A 58 -5.87 -7.96 -1.57
CA GLY A 58 -5.47 -7.52 -2.91
C GLY A 58 -5.67 -6.02 -3.15
N ASN A 59 -6.19 -5.27 -2.18
CA ASN A 59 -6.44 -3.84 -2.31
C ASN A 59 -5.14 -3.03 -2.20
N PHE A 60 -4.49 -2.78 -3.34
CA PHE A 60 -3.22 -2.04 -3.41
C PHE A 60 -3.35 -0.59 -2.89
N GLU A 61 -4.51 0.05 -3.07
CA GLU A 61 -4.75 1.41 -2.60
C GLU A 61 -4.76 1.49 -1.07
N ALA A 62 -5.35 0.50 -0.40
CA ALA A 62 -5.35 0.44 1.06
C ALA A 62 -3.92 0.32 1.62
N TYR A 63 -3.07 -0.50 1.00
CA TYR A 63 -1.64 -0.55 1.37
C TYR A 63 -0.93 0.77 1.10
N TYR A 64 -1.18 1.39 -0.06
CA TYR A 64 -0.59 2.67 -0.42
C TYR A 64 -0.93 3.76 0.60
N TYR A 65 -2.22 3.97 0.90
CA TYR A 65 -2.64 5.00 1.84
C TYR A 65 -2.19 4.72 3.27
N ARG A 66 -2.16 3.44 3.69
CA ARG A 66 -1.59 3.08 5.00
C ARG A 66 -0.09 3.37 5.05
N GLY A 67 0.65 3.09 4.00
CA GLY A 67 2.05 3.49 3.85
C GLY A 67 2.23 5.00 3.97
N CYS A 68 1.38 5.80 3.33
CA CYS A 68 1.39 7.26 3.44
C CYS A 68 1.09 7.74 4.88
N ALA A 69 0.13 7.15 5.57
CA ALA A 69 -0.17 7.45 6.97
C ALA A 69 1.05 7.16 7.86
N ARG A 70 1.72 6.02 7.64
CA ARG A 70 2.91 5.59 8.35
C ARG A 70 4.13 6.50 8.10
N ILE A 71 4.30 7.04 6.87
CA ILE A 71 5.34 8.06 6.61
C ILE A 71 5.12 9.28 7.49
N ASN A 72 3.88 9.78 7.56
CA ASN A 72 3.54 10.94 8.37
C ASN A 72 3.70 10.66 9.88
N ALA A 73 3.45 9.43 10.31
CA ALA A 73 3.71 8.97 11.68
C ALA A 73 5.19 8.60 11.94
N ARG A 74 6.09 8.80 10.97
CA ARG A 74 7.53 8.45 11.02
C ARG A 74 7.82 6.96 11.22
N LYS A 75 6.86 6.09 10.89
CA LYS A 75 7.00 4.62 10.90
C LYS A 75 7.56 4.16 9.55
N TYR A 76 8.81 4.52 9.23
CA TYR A 76 9.35 4.41 7.87
C TYR A 76 9.50 2.96 7.40
N ASN A 77 9.95 2.04 8.25
CA ASN A 77 10.11 0.63 7.85
C ASN A 77 8.77 -0.03 7.53
N GLU A 78 7.75 0.24 8.33
CA GLU A 78 6.38 -0.26 8.08
C GLU A 78 5.76 0.38 6.84
N ALA A 79 6.07 1.66 6.60
CA ALA A 79 5.63 2.35 5.39
C ALA A 79 6.24 1.74 4.13
N ILE A 80 7.54 1.44 4.14
CA ILE A 80 8.23 0.76 3.03
C ILE A 80 7.55 -0.58 2.74
N SER A 81 7.32 -1.40 3.76
CA SER A 81 6.65 -2.70 3.59
C SER A 81 5.27 -2.57 2.91
N ASP A 82 4.47 -1.59 3.31
CA ASP A 82 3.17 -1.33 2.70
C ASP A 82 3.28 -0.84 1.26
N LEU A 83 4.19 0.08 0.98
CA LEU A 83 4.39 0.62 -0.37
C LEU A 83 4.96 -0.44 -1.33
N GLU A 84 5.87 -1.31 -0.85
CA GLU A 84 6.35 -2.47 -1.61
C GLU A 84 5.21 -3.43 -1.92
N LYS A 85 4.31 -3.67 -0.96
CA LYS A 85 3.12 -4.48 -1.21
C LYS A 85 2.18 -3.83 -2.23
N ALA A 86 2.01 -2.52 -2.19
CA ALA A 86 1.22 -1.79 -3.19
C ALA A 86 1.78 -1.96 -4.61
N VAL A 87 3.10 -1.86 -4.81
CA VAL A 87 3.72 -2.06 -6.14
C VAL A 87 3.82 -3.53 -6.55
N GLU A 88 3.87 -4.46 -5.60
CA GLU A 88 3.72 -5.90 -5.89
C GLU A 88 2.35 -6.19 -6.50
N LEU A 89 1.29 -5.60 -5.94
CA LEU A 89 -0.09 -5.76 -6.40
C LEU A 89 -0.41 -4.95 -7.67
N LYS A 90 0.21 -3.78 -7.81
CA LYS A 90 0.08 -2.88 -8.96
C LYS A 90 1.47 -2.39 -9.42
N PRO A 91 2.15 -3.12 -10.32
CA PRO A 91 3.55 -2.85 -10.70
C PRO A 91 3.81 -1.51 -11.41
N ASP A 92 2.79 -0.86 -11.95
CA ASP A 92 2.86 0.44 -12.62
C ASP A 92 2.41 1.61 -11.73
N TYR A 93 2.35 1.41 -10.40
CA TYR A 93 1.84 2.42 -9.48
C TYR A 93 2.91 3.48 -9.17
N ALA A 94 3.01 4.46 -10.06
CA ALA A 94 4.03 5.51 -10.02
C ALA A 94 4.06 6.30 -8.70
N ASP A 95 2.90 6.57 -8.08
CA ASP A 95 2.81 7.27 -6.80
C ASP A 95 3.40 6.48 -5.63
N ALA A 96 3.27 5.16 -5.65
CA ALA A 96 3.87 4.32 -4.62
C ALA A 96 5.40 4.29 -4.74
N TYR A 97 5.94 4.23 -5.95
CA TYR A 97 7.39 4.36 -6.17
C TYR A 97 7.92 5.72 -5.70
N PHE A 98 7.20 6.80 -5.98
CA PHE A 98 7.59 8.12 -5.49
C PHE A 98 7.63 8.17 -3.95
N ASN A 99 6.62 7.62 -3.28
CA ASN A 99 6.60 7.60 -1.81
C ASN A 99 7.65 6.65 -1.22
N LEU A 100 8.03 5.56 -1.91
CA LEU A 100 9.20 4.76 -1.55
C LEU A 100 10.48 5.60 -1.60
N GLY A 101 10.71 6.32 -2.70
CA GLY A 101 11.85 7.23 -2.85
C GLY A 101 11.87 8.29 -1.77
N LYS A 102 10.74 8.94 -1.50
CA LYS A 102 10.60 9.92 -0.42
C LYS A 102 10.93 9.32 0.95
N THR A 103 10.48 8.10 1.22
CA THR A 103 10.70 7.43 2.51
C THR A 103 12.19 7.12 2.70
N TYR A 104 12.87 6.58 1.68
CA TYR A 104 14.30 6.33 1.74
C TYR A 104 15.11 7.64 1.88
N TYR A 105 14.69 8.71 1.20
CA TYR A 105 15.29 10.03 1.38
C TYR A 105 15.20 10.53 2.83
N LEU A 106 14.02 10.36 3.48
CA LEU A 106 13.82 10.70 4.89
C LEU A 106 14.67 9.84 5.85
N MET A 107 15.07 8.65 5.42
CA MET A 107 16.00 7.76 6.13
C MET A 107 17.47 8.01 5.79
N HIS A 108 17.77 9.05 5.00
CA HIS A 108 19.13 9.40 4.52
C HIS A 108 19.76 8.33 3.60
N ASP A 109 18.96 7.47 2.96
CA ASP A 109 19.40 6.53 1.93
C ASP A 109 19.14 7.14 0.55
N GLU A 110 20.02 8.04 0.11
CA GLU A 110 19.85 8.79 -1.13
C GLU A 110 19.96 7.89 -2.37
N ASP A 111 20.77 6.83 -2.32
CA ASP A 111 20.95 5.90 -3.44
C ASP A 111 19.61 5.18 -3.74
N LYS A 112 18.99 4.60 -2.73
CA LYS A 112 17.67 3.98 -2.89
C LYS A 112 16.58 4.98 -3.23
N ALA A 113 16.60 6.16 -2.65
CA ALA A 113 15.67 7.22 -3.01
C ALA A 113 15.71 7.50 -4.51
N CYS A 114 16.93 7.61 -5.08
CA CYS A 114 17.13 7.85 -6.50
C CYS A 114 16.65 6.70 -7.38
N GLU A 115 16.87 5.44 -6.97
CA GLU A 115 16.33 4.27 -7.69
C GLU A 115 14.80 4.36 -7.82
N TYR A 116 14.12 4.64 -6.72
CA TYR A 116 12.65 4.72 -6.70
C TYR A 116 12.11 5.96 -7.43
N TYR A 117 12.78 7.11 -7.37
CA TYR A 117 12.39 8.28 -8.16
C TYR A 117 12.50 8.02 -9.68
N LYS A 118 13.53 7.29 -10.12
CA LYS A 118 13.67 6.87 -11.52
C LYS A 118 12.54 5.92 -11.94
N LEU A 119 12.15 4.97 -11.08
CA LEU A 119 10.99 4.10 -11.33
C LEU A 119 9.69 4.90 -11.39
N ALA A 120 9.47 5.84 -10.48
CA ALA A 120 8.29 6.71 -10.52
C ALA A 120 8.21 7.50 -11.83
N ALA A 121 9.33 8.03 -12.32
CA ALA A 121 9.40 8.71 -13.62
C ALA A 121 9.12 7.76 -14.80
N GLN A 122 9.68 6.55 -14.76
CA GLN A 122 9.45 5.52 -15.77
C GLN A 122 7.98 5.15 -15.90
N TYR A 123 7.25 5.10 -14.77
CA TYR A 123 5.81 4.82 -14.74
C TYR A 123 4.93 6.07 -14.86
N GLY A 124 5.51 7.19 -15.29
CA GLY A 124 4.78 8.37 -15.75
C GLY A 124 4.39 9.37 -14.66
N ARG A 125 5.02 9.32 -13.47
CA ARG A 125 4.80 10.38 -12.49
C ARG A 125 5.39 11.71 -12.96
N PRO A 126 4.60 12.79 -13.01
CA PRO A 126 5.09 14.11 -13.43
C PRO A 126 5.87 14.83 -12.31
N ASN A 127 6.54 15.91 -12.69
CA ASN A 127 7.19 16.87 -11.77
C ASN A 127 8.27 16.24 -10.87
N LEU A 128 9.14 15.41 -11.45
CA LEU A 128 10.25 14.75 -10.75
C LEU A 128 11.63 15.37 -11.05
N GLU A 129 11.68 16.42 -11.85
CA GLU A 129 12.93 17.00 -12.35
C GLU A 129 13.90 17.39 -11.21
N ASP A 130 13.38 18.01 -10.15
CA ASP A 130 14.19 18.45 -9.02
C ASP A 130 14.67 17.30 -8.14
N TYR A 131 13.89 16.20 -8.07
CA TYR A 131 14.32 14.98 -7.38
C TYR A 131 15.42 14.28 -8.17
N LEU A 132 15.24 14.16 -9.49
CA LEU A 132 16.19 13.46 -10.37
C LEU A 132 17.50 14.21 -10.56
N LYS A 133 17.52 15.54 -10.50
CA LYS A 133 18.77 16.35 -10.50
C LYS A 133 19.70 16.01 -9.35
N ARG A 134 19.18 15.58 -8.22
CA ARG A 134 19.96 15.18 -7.04
C ARG A 134 20.54 13.77 -7.16
N CYS A 135 20.12 13.03 -8.18
CA CYS A 135 20.48 11.62 -8.41
C CYS A 135 21.66 11.44 -9.39
N ASN A 136 22.36 12.52 -9.73
CA ASN A 136 23.49 12.51 -10.67
C ASN A 136 24.79 12.86 -9.97
#